data_9cefdad3e9318786e9f474a124e1a2c1
#
_entry.id   9cefdad3e9318786e9f474a124e1a2c1
#
_cell.length_a   1.000
_cell.length_b   1.000
_cell.length_c   1.000
_cell.angle_alpha   90.00
_cell.angle_beta   90.00
_cell.angle_gamma   90.00
#
_symmetry.space_group_name_H-M   'P 1'
#
loop_
_entity.id
_entity.type
_entity.pdbx_description
1 polymer ?
#
loop_
_entity_poly.entity_id
_entity_poly.type
_entity_poly.pdbx_seq_one_letter_code
_entity_poly.pdbx_strand_id
1 'polypeptide(L)'
;MPNVFDERGVVIQGIDDFRNDMAVAAKVAFADKLDGKELRVDDSSMLGRLFAIVSKGLVQNAEILPLILQSMDMNSAEGQQLDNLLWNVHRIKRKGASQATGMVMLYGDLGTLVSQGSGVSNALTGDVYNTDDSITFSSNNANGVDVNISGVGGTYSITYTIDGFLSESPAVVVQASANDKTIKDIAERIVDAVNSQSSYLMASRNSDNSVKVSIVDQSRTGNFQFVGLGSIVRSYMPVYVTSSTYASQESKVSQVSQIRTPTLGWRGVTNPYYIFPSVGVETDEEYRYRGKLLQNYSVGKYSSILMAIKSVRGVVYENIQQNSSPNTTSSGIINNGVSITVMGGNEDAIALAIFNSVSEGIMTSGDIVKTVKDINGFGHEVRFSRPKIKPLQITMSLITYPDFPNNGNARIKQAIVEWFNNLNVGEDIHYSRLYQPINSITGFAVKNLKFGYKGGTLSLEDIIINHNEIATISAEDINIGGN
;
A
#
# COMPACT_ATOMS: atom_id res chain seq x y z
N MET A 1 -33.61 39.71 -27.39
CA MET A 1 -33.41 38.40 -28.06
C MET A 1 -33.55 37.30 -27.02
N PRO A 2 -34.09 36.13 -27.30
CA PRO A 2 -34.12 35.05 -26.29
C PRO A 2 -32.66 34.64 -25.96
N ASN A 3 -32.47 34.13 -24.70
CA ASN A 3 -31.22 33.50 -24.33
C ASN A 3 -30.83 32.47 -25.38
N VAL A 4 -29.62 32.55 -25.93
CA VAL A 4 -29.17 31.76 -27.08
C VAL A 4 -28.14 30.76 -26.60
N PHE A 5 -28.31 29.52 -27.01
CA PHE A 5 -27.25 28.51 -26.95
C PHE A 5 -26.37 28.68 -28.17
N ASP A 6 -25.11 29.04 -27.98
CA ASP A 6 -24.10 29.04 -29.05
C ASP A 6 -22.98 28.05 -28.70
N GLU A 7 -21.96 27.98 -29.55
CA GLU A 7 -20.78 27.12 -29.37
C GLU A 7 -20.00 27.43 -28.08
N ARG A 8 -20.25 28.54 -27.43
CA ARG A 8 -19.62 28.99 -26.19
C ARG A 8 -20.49 28.72 -24.96
N GLY A 9 -21.70 28.17 -25.16
CA GLY A 9 -22.65 27.88 -24.10
C GLY A 9 -23.87 28.80 -24.07
N VAL A 10 -24.43 29.04 -22.87
CA VAL A 10 -25.58 29.94 -22.70
C VAL A 10 -25.13 31.38 -22.63
N VAL A 11 -25.56 32.16 -23.58
CA VAL A 11 -25.43 33.61 -23.52
C VAL A 11 -26.63 34.21 -22.81
N ILE A 12 -26.42 34.82 -21.64
CA ILE A 12 -27.46 35.47 -20.86
C ILE A 12 -27.56 36.91 -21.30
N GLN A 13 -28.80 37.40 -21.48
CA GLN A 13 -29.07 38.82 -21.70
C GLN A 13 -28.71 39.64 -20.46
N GLY A 14 -28.05 40.78 -20.67
CA GLY A 14 -27.77 41.74 -19.64
C GLY A 14 -29.01 42.52 -19.15
N ILE A 15 -28.87 43.27 -18.08
CA ILE A 15 -29.95 44.15 -17.54
C ILE A 15 -30.46 45.11 -18.63
N ASP A 16 -29.55 45.68 -19.42
CA ASP A 16 -29.92 46.64 -20.46
C ASP A 16 -30.64 45.98 -21.62
N ASP A 17 -30.32 44.71 -21.95
CA ASP A 17 -31.01 43.98 -23.00
C ASP A 17 -32.46 43.70 -22.62
N PHE A 18 -32.71 43.14 -21.39
CA PHE A 18 -34.06 42.94 -20.89
C PHE A 18 -34.86 44.24 -20.81
N ARG A 19 -34.19 45.29 -20.37
CA ARG A 19 -34.82 46.63 -20.28
C ARG A 19 -35.25 47.15 -21.64
N ASN A 20 -34.37 47.04 -22.64
CA ASN A 20 -34.63 47.44 -24.00
C ASN A 20 -35.74 46.65 -24.64
N ASP A 21 -35.76 45.30 -24.44
CA ASP A 21 -36.80 44.43 -24.94
C ASP A 21 -38.16 44.82 -24.36
N MET A 22 -38.23 45.07 -23.05
CA MET A 22 -39.47 45.55 -22.40
C MET A 22 -39.87 46.91 -22.87
N ALA A 23 -38.92 47.82 -23.10
CA ALA A 23 -39.20 49.17 -23.62
C ALA A 23 -39.79 49.13 -25.04
N VAL A 24 -39.22 48.28 -25.93
CA VAL A 24 -39.73 48.05 -27.27
C VAL A 24 -41.12 47.42 -27.23
N ALA A 25 -41.29 46.35 -26.41
CA ALA A 25 -42.59 45.70 -26.27
C ALA A 25 -43.67 46.64 -25.72
N ALA A 26 -43.31 47.48 -24.76
CA ALA A 26 -44.25 48.50 -24.21
C ALA A 26 -44.65 49.57 -25.24
N LYS A 27 -43.69 50.06 -26.03
CA LYS A 27 -43.96 51.05 -27.11
C LYS A 27 -44.94 50.47 -28.14
N VAL A 28 -44.78 49.21 -28.50
CA VAL A 28 -45.68 48.49 -29.42
C VAL A 28 -47.06 48.29 -28.79
N ALA A 29 -47.10 47.78 -27.57
CA ALA A 29 -48.36 47.46 -26.87
C ALA A 29 -49.25 48.66 -26.54
N PHE A 30 -48.65 49.84 -26.39
CA PHE A 30 -49.37 51.08 -26.04
C PHE A 30 -49.48 52.06 -27.16
N ALA A 31 -49.02 51.70 -28.39
CA ALA A 31 -49.08 52.60 -29.54
C ALA A 31 -50.44 53.16 -29.88
N ASP A 32 -51.51 52.34 -29.74
CA ASP A 32 -52.90 52.69 -29.98
C ASP A 32 -53.54 53.58 -28.89
N LYS A 33 -52.90 53.66 -27.72
CA LYS A 33 -53.41 54.37 -26.50
C LYS A 33 -52.82 55.74 -26.30
N LEU A 34 -51.83 56.14 -27.10
CA LEU A 34 -51.04 57.33 -26.87
C LEU A 34 -51.35 58.52 -27.75
N ASP A 35 -52.38 58.45 -28.60
CA ASP A 35 -52.80 59.49 -29.57
C ASP A 35 -51.60 60.19 -30.24
N GLY A 36 -50.62 59.43 -30.73
CA GLY A 36 -49.44 59.92 -31.40
C GLY A 36 -48.34 60.49 -30.48
N LYS A 37 -48.47 60.40 -29.15
CA LYS A 37 -47.43 60.76 -28.21
C LYS A 37 -46.46 59.58 -28.00
N GLU A 38 -45.19 59.90 -27.80
CA GLU A 38 -44.16 58.89 -27.57
C GLU A 38 -44.19 58.40 -26.11
N LEU A 39 -44.16 57.08 -25.88
CA LEU A 39 -44.09 56.46 -24.55
C LEU A 39 -42.71 56.72 -23.94
N ARG A 40 -42.66 57.44 -22.84
CA ARG A 40 -41.41 57.71 -22.12
C ARG A 40 -41.04 56.51 -21.26
N VAL A 41 -39.91 55.86 -21.66
CA VAL A 41 -39.34 54.67 -21.01
C VAL A 41 -37.90 54.90 -20.55
N ASP A 42 -37.52 56.16 -20.48
CA ASP A 42 -36.20 56.60 -19.98
C ASP A 42 -36.05 56.38 -18.47
N ASP A 43 -34.86 56.39 -17.91
CA ASP A 43 -34.53 56.14 -16.50
C ASP A 43 -35.19 57.13 -15.54
N SER A 44 -35.60 58.32 -16.04
CA SER A 44 -36.28 59.33 -15.25
C SER A 44 -37.79 59.08 -15.17
N SER A 45 -38.33 58.29 -16.08
CA SER A 45 -39.77 57.96 -16.11
C SER A 45 -40.17 56.85 -15.13
N MET A 46 -41.42 56.88 -14.72
CA MET A 46 -41.92 55.84 -13.79
C MET A 46 -41.87 54.42 -14.42
N LEU A 47 -42.16 54.30 -15.71
CA LEU A 47 -42.10 53.07 -16.48
C LEU A 47 -40.66 52.58 -16.62
N GLY A 48 -39.70 53.49 -16.94
CA GLY A 48 -38.29 53.10 -17.07
C GLY A 48 -37.74 52.58 -15.76
N ARG A 49 -38.11 53.17 -14.62
CA ARG A 49 -37.71 52.66 -13.29
C ARG A 49 -38.35 51.31 -12.98
N LEU A 50 -39.62 51.10 -13.39
CA LEU A 50 -40.29 49.80 -13.22
C LEU A 50 -39.58 48.73 -14.06
N PHE A 51 -39.21 49.03 -15.30
CA PHE A 51 -38.46 48.12 -16.17
C PHE A 51 -37.11 47.80 -15.61
N ALA A 52 -36.39 48.74 -15.00
CA ALA A 52 -35.14 48.52 -14.35
C ALA A 52 -35.25 47.54 -13.17
N ILE A 53 -36.32 47.62 -12.37
CA ILE A 53 -36.59 46.71 -11.22
C ILE A 53 -36.88 45.32 -11.76
N VAL A 54 -37.79 45.19 -12.75
CA VAL A 54 -38.18 43.88 -13.34
C VAL A 54 -36.98 43.25 -14.07
N SER A 55 -36.22 44.03 -14.84
CA SER A 55 -35.01 43.52 -15.54
C SER A 55 -34.00 42.92 -14.59
N LYS A 56 -33.79 43.57 -13.41
CA LYS A 56 -32.89 43.05 -12.38
C LYS A 56 -33.35 41.68 -11.88
N GLY A 57 -34.66 41.51 -11.64
CA GLY A 57 -35.19 40.20 -11.26
C GLY A 57 -35.08 39.15 -12.35
N LEU A 58 -35.29 39.54 -13.61
CA LEU A 58 -35.14 38.62 -14.76
C LEU A 58 -33.67 38.16 -14.97
N VAL A 59 -32.71 39.05 -14.85
CA VAL A 59 -31.29 38.72 -14.91
C VAL A 59 -30.89 37.77 -13.79
N GLN A 60 -31.29 38.06 -12.55
CA GLN A 60 -31.01 37.17 -11.42
C GLN A 60 -31.56 35.75 -11.64
N ASN A 61 -32.74 35.60 -12.25
CA ASN A 61 -33.28 34.29 -12.61
C ASN A 61 -32.53 33.65 -13.79
N ALA A 62 -32.09 34.46 -14.76
CA ALA A 62 -31.35 33.95 -15.92
C ALA A 62 -29.93 33.46 -15.53
N GLU A 63 -29.30 34.10 -14.54
CA GLU A 63 -27.99 33.69 -14.01
C GLU A 63 -27.98 32.29 -13.36
N ILE A 64 -29.17 31.73 -13.05
CA ILE A 64 -29.29 30.38 -12.53
C ILE A 64 -29.04 29.33 -13.65
N LEU A 65 -29.36 29.64 -14.91
CA LEU A 65 -29.23 28.70 -16.02
C LEU A 65 -27.80 28.18 -16.24
N PRO A 66 -26.76 29.04 -16.29
CA PRO A 66 -25.38 28.56 -16.40
C PRO A 66 -24.98 27.69 -15.21
N LEU A 67 -25.43 28.02 -13.99
CA LEU A 67 -25.14 27.22 -12.79
C LEU A 67 -25.76 25.81 -12.88
N ILE A 68 -26.98 25.72 -13.43
CA ILE A 68 -27.63 24.42 -13.67
C ILE A 68 -26.82 23.63 -14.73
N LEU A 69 -26.44 24.24 -15.84
CA LEU A 69 -25.66 23.60 -16.88
C LEU A 69 -24.26 23.19 -16.37
N GLN A 70 -23.60 24.05 -15.62
CA GLN A 70 -22.35 23.73 -14.95
C GLN A 70 -22.49 22.51 -14.02
N SER A 71 -23.61 22.41 -13.32
CA SER A 71 -23.87 21.27 -12.42
C SER A 71 -24.11 19.94 -13.14
N MET A 72 -24.41 19.98 -14.44
CA MET A 72 -24.64 18.80 -15.28
C MET A 72 -23.37 18.34 -16.04
N ASP A 73 -22.32 19.13 -16.04
CA ASP A 73 -21.05 18.78 -16.68
C ASP A 73 -20.03 18.32 -15.63
N MET A 74 -19.52 17.11 -15.82
CA MET A 74 -18.52 16.50 -14.92
C MET A 74 -17.24 17.34 -14.79
N ASN A 75 -16.88 18.14 -15.80
CA ASN A 75 -15.65 18.95 -15.76
C ASN A 75 -15.78 20.19 -14.88
N SER A 76 -17.00 20.71 -14.76
CA SER A 76 -17.30 21.98 -14.09
C SER A 76 -18.15 21.88 -12.82
N ALA A 77 -18.83 20.74 -12.60
CA ALA A 77 -19.61 20.52 -11.39
C ALA A 77 -18.69 20.46 -10.15
N GLU A 78 -19.13 21.04 -9.03
CA GLU A 78 -18.40 21.12 -7.77
C GLU A 78 -19.25 20.69 -6.57
N GLY A 79 -18.59 20.23 -5.50
CA GLY A 79 -19.23 19.89 -4.22
C GLY A 79 -20.37 18.89 -4.38
N GLN A 80 -21.54 19.21 -3.81
CA GLN A 80 -22.71 18.34 -3.83
C GLN A 80 -23.26 18.09 -5.25
N GLN A 81 -23.06 19.04 -6.18
CA GLN A 81 -23.52 18.88 -7.55
C GLN A 81 -22.70 17.77 -8.23
N LEU A 82 -21.38 17.75 -8.04
CA LEU A 82 -20.51 16.69 -8.53
C LEU A 82 -20.84 15.34 -7.85
N ASP A 83 -21.17 15.35 -6.57
CA ASP A 83 -21.58 14.15 -5.83
C ASP A 83 -22.85 13.53 -6.44
N ASN A 84 -23.86 14.37 -6.71
CA ASN A 84 -25.11 13.95 -7.32
C ASN A 84 -24.90 13.44 -8.76
N LEU A 85 -24.06 14.12 -9.53
CA LEU A 85 -23.76 13.75 -10.92
C LEU A 85 -23.10 12.38 -10.98
N LEU A 86 -22.03 12.19 -10.23
CA LEU A 86 -21.26 10.94 -10.23
C LEU A 86 -22.04 9.78 -9.60
N TRP A 87 -22.87 10.05 -8.59
CA TRP A 87 -23.80 9.05 -8.08
C TRP A 87 -24.84 8.62 -9.11
N ASN A 88 -25.43 9.56 -9.84
CA ASN A 88 -26.45 9.25 -10.84
C ASN A 88 -25.87 8.50 -12.05
N VAL A 89 -24.69 8.88 -12.52
CA VAL A 89 -24.07 8.33 -13.72
C VAL A 89 -23.30 7.04 -13.43
N HIS A 90 -22.49 7.01 -12.37
CA HIS A 90 -21.56 5.93 -12.09
C HIS A 90 -21.84 5.14 -10.81
N ARG A 91 -22.87 5.54 -10.04
CA ARG A 91 -23.21 4.94 -8.74
C ARG A 91 -22.04 4.92 -7.74
N ILE A 92 -21.12 5.85 -7.86
CA ILE A 92 -20.02 6.02 -6.92
C ILE A 92 -20.31 7.14 -5.91
N LYS A 93 -19.80 6.97 -4.70
CA LYS A 93 -19.84 8.00 -3.65
C LYS A 93 -18.45 8.57 -3.47
N ARG A 94 -18.38 9.84 -3.04
CA ARG A 94 -17.14 10.46 -2.58
C ARG A 94 -16.56 9.65 -1.43
N LYS A 95 -15.26 9.40 -1.46
CA LYS A 95 -14.58 8.74 -0.36
C LYS A 95 -14.50 9.69 0.82
N GLY A 96 -14.97 9.24 1.97
CA GLY A 96 -14.80 9.95 3.23
C GLY A 96 -13.34 9.89 3.71
N ALA A 97 -13.04 10.66 4.75
CA ALA A 97 -11.75 10.52 5.42
C ALA A 97 -11.56 9.08 5.91
N SER A 98 -10.36 8.54 5.75
CA SER A 98 -9.99 7.22 6.20
C SER A 98 -8.81 7.29 7.17
N GLN A 99 -8.85 6.45 8.19
CA GLN A 99 -7.74 6.27 9.11
C GLN A 99 -6.61 5.50 8.42
N ALA A 100 -5.38 5.73 8.85
CA ALA A 100 -4.23 4.96 8.42
C ALA A 100 -4.40 3.50 8.87
N THR A 101 -4.14 2.57 7.97
CA THR A 101 -4.23 1.14 8.27
C THR A 101 -2.98 0.43 7.78
N GLY A 102 -2.54 -0.57 8.50
CA GLY A 102 -1.37 -1.34 8.10
C GLY A 102 -1.23 -2.61 8.89
N MET A 103 -0.14 -3.33 8.67
CA MET A 103 0.19 -4.55 9.38
C MET A 103 1.37 -4.30 10.31
N VAL A 104 1.25 -4.79 11.52
CA VAL A 104 2.34 -4.84 12.49
C VAL A 104 2.61 -6.28 12.89
N MET A 105 3.85 -6.56 13.25
CA MET A 105 4.30 -7.82 13.81
C MET A 105 4.41 -7.65 15.32
N LEU A 106 3.53 -8.30 16.07
CA LEU A 106 3.61 -8.36 17.52
C LEU A 106 4.45 -9.59 17.91
N TYR A 107 5.24 -9.47 18.97
CA TYR A 107 5.95 -10.63 19.50
C TYR A 107 5.86 -10.68 21.02
N GLY A 108 5.76 -11.89 21.54
CA GLY A 108 5.57 -12.11 22.98
C GLY A 108 5.69 -13.56 23.39
N ASP A 109 5.58 -13.79 24.70
CA ASP A 109 5.67 -15.09 25.33
C ASP A 109 4.44 -15.93 24.96
N LEU A 110 4.62 -17.24 24.72
CA LEU A 110 3.53 -18.13 24.34
C LEU A 110 2.39 -18.12 25.37
N GLY A 111 1.16 -18.15 24.89
CA GLY A 111 -0.05 -18.12 25.71
C GLY A 111 -0.52 -16.72 26.12
N THR A 112 0.25 -15.68 25.86
CA THR A 112 -0.16 -14.29 26.15
C THR A 112 -1.22 -13.82 25.17
N LEU A 113 -2.35 -13.31 25.69
CA LEU A 113 -3.41 -12.68 24.91
C LEU A 113 -3.18 -11.16 24.79
N VAL A 114 -3.17 -10.67 23.57
CA VAL A 114 -3.29 -9.25 23.25
C VAL A 114 -4.70 -9.00 22.71
N SER A 115 -5.48 -8.20 23.41
CA SER A 115 -6.88 -7.94 23.05
C SER A 115 -6.98 -6.97 21.86
N GLN A 116 -8.06 -7.08 21.11
CA GLN A 116 -8.47 -6.08 20.13
C GLN A 116 -8.48 -4.68 20.77
N GLY A 117 -8.05 -3.66 20.02
CA GLY A 117 -7.96 -2.30 20.50
C GLY A 117 -6.70 -1.98 21.30
N SER A 118 -5.77 -2.95 21.46
CA SER A 118 -4.49 -2.69 22.11
C SER A 118 -3.65 -1.69 21.31
N GLY A 119 -3.12 -0.67 22.01
CA GLY A 119 -2.42 0.45 21.39
C GLY A 119 -0.94 0.17 21.16
N VAL A 120 -0.46 0.49 19.97
CA VAL A 120 0.96 0.58 19.59
C VAL A 120 1.23 1.95 18.98
N SER A 121 2.47 2.42 18.95
CA SER A 121 2.75 3.72 18.37
C SER A 121 4.05 3.79 17.58
N ASN A 122 4.06 4.73 16.63
CA ASN A 122 5.26 5.16 15.96
C ASN A 122 6.15 5.92 16.95
N ALA A 123 7.41 5.51 17.06
CA ALA A 123 8.37 6.11 17.99
C ALA A 123 8.80 7.54 17.60
N LEU A 124 8.69 7.90 16.31
CA LEU A 124 9.11 9.20 15.79
C LEU A 124 7.97 10.22 15.75
N THR A 125 6.80 9.83 15.20
CA THR A 125 5.66 10.73 15.03
C THR A 125 4.75 10.75 16.24
N GLY A 126 4.78 9.70 17.07
CA GLY A 126 3.87 9.53 18.19
C GLY A 126 2.47 9.02 17.79
N ASP A 127 2.20 8.79 16.51
CA ASP A 127 0.93 8.28 16.03
C ASP A 127 0.60 6.93 16.68
N VAL A 128 -0.64 6.82 17.16
CA VAL A 128 -1.13 5.64 17.85
C VAL A 128 -2.01 4.83 16.91
N TYR A 129 -1.75 3.54 16.90
CA TYR A 129 -2.53 2.53 16.16
C TYR A 129 -3.11 1.52 17.15
N ASN A 130 -4.32 1.08 16.89
CA ASN A 130 -5.01 0.06 17.69
C ASN A 130 -5.08 -1.25 16.90
N THR A 131 -4.88 -2.38 17.56
CA THR A 131 -5.02 -3.70 16.96
C THR A 131 -6.48 -3.95 16.56
N ASP A 132 -6.68 -4.47 15.35
CA ASP A 132 -8.02 -4.71 14.82
C ASP A 132 -8.60 -6.04 15.32
N ASP A 133 -7.74 -6.97 15.73
CA ASP A 133 -8.12 -8.29 16.21
C ASP A 133 -7.41 -8.63 17.51
N SER A 134 -8.00 -9.56 18.27
CA SER A 134 -7.35 -10.19 19.43
C SER A 134 -6.48 -11.35 18.97
N ILE A 135 -5.27 -11.46 19.50
CA ILE A 135 -4.35 -12.55 19.23
C ILE A 135 -3.85 -13.20 20.50
N THR A 136 -3.59 -14.50 20.43
CA THR A 136 -2.86 -15.23 21.47
C THR A 136 -1.56 -15.74 20.88
N PHE A 137 -0.43 -15.37 21.47
CA PHE A 137 0.88 -15.85 21.00
C PHE A 137 0.96 -17.37 21.09
N SER A 138 1.19 -18.03 19.96
CA SER A 138 1.32 -19.48 19.84
C SER A 138 2.35 -19.83 18.77
N SER A 139 2.82 -21.06 18.75
CA SER A 139 3.65 -21.57 17.65
C SER A 139 2.83 -21.92 16.40
N ASN A 140 1.50 -21.89 16.51
CA ASN A 140 0.55 -22.08 15.41
C ASN A 140 0.07 -20.72 14.92
N ASN A 141 -0.14 -20.59 13.61
CA ASN A 141 -0.53 -19.33 12.96
C ASN A 141 0.47 -18.17 13.23
N ALA A 142 1.74 -18.50 13.45
CA ALA A 142 2.80 -17.54 13.67
C ALA A 142 3.56 -17.25 12.37
N ASN A 143 4.07 -16.04 12.21
CA ASN A 143 5.07 -15.74 11.17
C ASN A 143 6.45 -16.27 11.58
N GLY A 144 6.73 -16.34 12.86
CA GLY A 144 8.00 -16.83 13.37
C GLY A 144 7.96 -17.16 14.85
N VAL A 145 9.04 -17.77 15.32
CA VAL A 145 9.21 -18.20 16.70
C VAL A 145 10.62 -17.95 17.19
N ASP A 146 10.78 -17.71 18.50
CA ASP A 146 12.07 -17.78 19.18
C ASP A 146 12.22 -19.12 19.86
N VAL A 147 13.29 -19.82 19.51
CA VAL A 147 13.68 -21.09 20.09
C VAL A 147 14.79 -20.85 21.12
N ASN A 148 14.53 -21.13 22.37
CA ASN A 148 15.55 -21.10 23.42
C ASN A 148 16.27 -22.46 23.47
N ILE A 149 17.60 -22.42 23.33
CA ILE A 149 18.45 -23.62 23.39
C ILE A 149 18.89 -23.80 24.83
N SER A 150 18.63 -24.99 25.40
CA SER A 150 18.94 -25.30 26.80
C SER A 150 20.14 -26.22 27.00
N GLY A 151 20.70 -26.77 25.93
CA GLY A 151 21.82 -27.71 26.04
C GLY A 151 22.61 -27.82 24.75
N VAL A 152 23.76 -28.52 24.85
CA VAL A 152 24.67 -28.78 23.74
C VAL A 152 24.72 -30.27 23.48
N GLY A 153 24.48 -30.68 22.22
CA GLY A 153 24.53 -32.07 21.80
C GLY A 153 23.21 -32.59 21.26
N GLY A 154 23.25 -33.76 20.61
CA GLY A 154 22.07 -34.38 20.00
C GLY A 154 21.65 -33.78 18.67
N THR A 155 20.41 -34.04 18.30
CA THR A 155 19.80 -33.57 17.05
C THR A 155 18.74 -32.51 17.36
N TYR A 156 18.76 -31.45 16.60
CA TYR A 156 17.76 -30.38 16.64
C TYR A 156 16.98 -30.40 15.33
N SER A 157 15.66 -30.29 15.41
CA SER A 157 14.79 -30.27 14.25
C SER A 157 13.76 -29.17 14.36
N ILE A 158 13.60 -28.39 13.32
CA ILE A 158 12.54 -27.39 13.18
C ILE A 158 11.66 -27.83 12.03
N THR A 159 10.41 -28.20 12.33
CA THR A 159 9.39 -28.47 11.33
C THR A 159 8.44 -27.29 11.22
N TYR A 160 7.98 -27.01 10.01
CA TYR A 160 7.11 -25.87 9.77
C TYR A 160 6.12 -26.14 8.64
N THR A 161 4.99 -25.44 8.68
CA THR A 161 4.07 -25.31 7.54
C THR A 161 3.91 -23.82 7.21
N ILE A 162 3.44 -23.53 6.02
CA ILE A 162 3.09 -22.15 5.62
C ILE A 162 1.67 -22.19 5.08
N ASP A 163 0.78 -21.45 5.71
CA ASP A 163 -0.64 -21.44 5.38
C ASP A 163 -0.88 -21.03 3.93
N GLY A 164 -1.71 -21.84 3.25
CA GLY A 164 -2.06 -21.65 1.84
C GLY A 164 -0.95 -21.94 0.83
N PHE A 165 0.26 -22.35 1.28
CA PHE A 165 1.40 -22.56 0.39
C PHE A 165 2.11 -23.91 0.59
N LEU A 166 2.35 -24.31 1.83
CA LEU A 166 3.13 -25.49 2.14
C LEU A 166 2.37 -26.34 3.18
N SER A 167 1.64 -27.35 2.70
CA SER A 167 0.85 -28.26 3.55
C SER A 167 1.67 -29.39 4.15
N GLU A 168 2.77 -29.79 3.49
CA GLU A 168 3.73 -30.72 4.05
C GLU A 168 4.66 -30.01 5.02
N SER A 169 5.11 -30.70 6.05
CA SER A 169 5.98 -30.14 7.10
C SER A 169 7.44 -30.49 6.81
N PRO A 170 8.15 -29.71 5.98
CA PRO A 170 9.58 -29.90 5.81
C PRO A 170 10.29 -29.69 7.14
N ALA A 171 11.36 -30.43 7.36
CA ALA A 171 12.18 -30.33 8.56
C ALA A 171 13.57 -29.79 8.21
N VAL A 172 14.00 -28.77 8.91
CA VAL A 172 15.42 -28.39 8.98
C VAL A 172 16.03 -29.18 10.12
N VAL A 173 16.96 -30.08 9.80
CA VAL A 173 17.59 -30.97 10.79
C VAL A 173 19.05 -30.57 10.97
N VAL A 174 19.46 -30.39 12.22
CA VAL A 174 20.80 -29.99 12.60
C VAL A 174 21.34 -30.98 13.62
N GLN A 175 22.50 -31.55 13.33
CA GLN A 175 23.20 -32.43 14.26
C GLN A 175 24.33 -31.65 14.93
N ALA A 176 24.38 -31.70 16.26
CA ALA A 176 25.49 -31.10 17.00
C ALA A 176 26.81 -31.80 16.63
N SER A 177 27.85 -31.03 16.50
CA SER A 177 29.21 -31.51 16.23
C SER A 177 30.02 -31.61 17.53
N ALA A 178 31.06 -32.40 17.53
CA ALA A 178 32.01 -32.46 18.64
C ALA A 178 32.73 -31.10 18.90
N ASN A 179 32.70 -30.19 17.97
CA ASN A 179 33.25 -28.84 18.10
C ASN A 179 32.32 -27.85 18.77
N ASP A 180 31.03 -28.16 18.86
CA ASP A 180 30.04 -27.30 19.51
C ASP A 180 30.11 -27.46 21.03
N LYS A 181 30.73 -26.48 21.68
CA LYS A 181 30.97 -26.51 23.13
C LYS A 181 30.04 -25.63 23.93
N THR A 182 29.41 -24.69 23.28
CA THR A 182 28.52 -23.70 23.91
C THR A 182 27.14 -23.66 23.25
N ILE A 183 26.15 -23.16 23.99
CA ILE A 183 24.81 -22.90 23.44
C ILE A 183 24.89 -21.96 22.25
N LYS A 184 25.82 -21.00 22.26
CA LYS A 184 26.07 -20.08 21.15
C LYS A 184 26.45 -20.82 19.87
N ASP A 185 27.34 -21.81 19.95
CA ASP A 185 27.80 -22.59 18.78
C ASP A 185 26.63 -23.35 18.15
N ILE A 186 25.77 -23.93 18.97
CA ILE A 186 24.55 -24.60 18.50
C ILE A 186 23.57 -23.61 17.88
N ALA A 187 23.37 -22.43 18.51
CA ALA A 187 22.49 -21.41 17.97
C ALA A 187 22.96 -20.91 16.58
N GLU A 188 24.26 -20.64 16.42
CA GLU A 188 24.86 -20.26 15.14
C GLU A 188 24.69 -21.37 14.09
N ARG A 189 24.93 -22.64 14.45
CA ARG A 189 24.73 -23.80 13.57
C ARG A 189 23.26 -23.94 13.11
N ILE A 190 22.29 -23.72 14.00
CA ILE A 190 20.88 -23.75 13.64
C ILE A 190 20.55 -22.59 12.67
N VAL A 191 21.09 -21.39 12.94
CA VAL A 191 20.92 -20.25 12.04
C VAL A 191 21.47 -20.54 10.64
N ASP A 192 22.69 -21.08 10.54
CA ASP A 192 23.31 -21.43 9.27
C ASP A 192 22.52 -22.52 8.53
N ALA A 193 22.06 -23.54 9.25
CA ALA A 193 21.28 -24.62 8.67
C ALA A 193 19.91 -24.13 8.14
N VAL A 194 19.17 -23.32 8.91
CA VAL A 194 17.90 -22.74 8.45
C VAL A 194 18.10 -21.88 7.21
N ASN A 195 19.09 -21.01 7.23
CA ASN A 195 19.35 -20.09 6.12
C ASN A 195 19.92 -20.78 4.86
N SER A 196 20.56 -21.97 5.01
CA SER A 196 21.10 -22.72 3.87
C SER A 196 20.15 -23.78 3.32
N GLN A 197 19.33 -24.42 4.17
CA GLN A 197 18.45 -25.51 3.77
C GLN A 197 17.05 -25.07 3.38
N SER A 198 16.59 -23.90 3.82
CA SER A 198 15.25 -23.41 3.51
C SER A 198 15.29 -22.08 2.77
N SER A 199 14.59 -22.00 1.64
CA SER A 199 14.34 -20.74 0.94
C SER A 199 13.12 -19.96 1.49
N TYR A 200 12.37 -20.59 2.38
CA TYR A 200 11.12 -20.02 2.94
C TYR A 200 11.27 -19.48 4.35
N LEU A 201 12.34 -19.90 5.02
CA LEU A 201 12.64 -19.46 6.38
C LEU A 201 13.90 -18.60 6.39
N MET A 202 13.94 -17.68 7.35
CA MET A 202 15.13 -16.96 7.75
C MET A 202 15.35 -17.13 9.25
N ALA A 203 16.60 -17.25 9.66
CA ALA A 203 16.96 -17.35 11.06
C ALA A 203 18.04 -16.33 11.43
N SER A 204 17.98 -15.86 12.66
CA SER A 204 18.96 -15.00 13.28
C SER A 204 19.13 -15.34 14.76
N ARG A 205 20.30 -15.09 15.30
CA ARG A 205 20.56 -15.28 16.75
C ARG A 205 20.25 -14.01 17.50
N ASN A 206 19.46 -14.10 18.55
CA ASN A 206 19.18 -13.00 19.46
C ASN A 206 20.34 -12.80 20.47
N SER A 207 20.34 -11.67 21.16
CA SER A 207 21.36 -11.35 22.18
C SER A 207 21.35 -12.31 23.38
N ASP A 208 20.23 -12.95 23.67
CA ASP A 208 20.06 -13.96 24.73
C ASP A 208 20.42 -15.39 24.28
N ASN A 209 21.05 -15.54 23.10
CA ASN A 209 21.37 -16.79 22.43
C ASN A 209 20.16 -17.64 22.00
N SER A 210 18.94 -17.15 22.11
CA SER A 210 17.81 -17.77 21.43
C SER A 210 17.91 -17.58 19.90
N VAL A 211 17.33 -18.50 19.17
CA VAL A 211 17.29 -18.45 17.70
C VAL A 211 15.92 -18.00 17.27
N LYS A 212 15.85 -16.85 16.62
CA LYS A 212 14.64 -16.43 15.92
C LYS A 212 14.59 -17.14 14.58
N VAL A 213 13.49 -17.82 14.31
CA VAL A 213 13.17 -18.44 13.03
C VAL A 213 11.85 -17.86 12.53
N SER A 214 11.82 -17.32 11.36
CA SER A 214 10.61 -16.70 10.81
C SER A 214 10.46 -17.02 9.32
N ILE A 215 9.21 -16.96 8.85
CA ILE A 215 8.88 -17.04 7.44
C ILE A 215 9.42 -15.77 6.76
N VAL A 216 10.04 -15.93 5.61
CA VAL A 216 10.64 -14.82 4.85
C VAL A 216 9.57 -13.80 4.44
N ASP A 217 8.40 -14.26 3.99
CA ASP A 217 7.23 -13.40 3.75
C ASP A 217 6.55 -13.04 5.07
N GLN A 218 6.76 -11.81 5.54
CA GLN A 218 6.24 -11.32 6.82
C GLN A 218 4.69 -11.23 6.87
N SER A 219 4.00 -11.36 5.74
CA SER A 219 2.54 -11.37 5.70
C SER A 219 1.93 -12.73 5.92
N ARG A 220 2.74 -13.79 5.86
CA ARG A 220 2.28 -15.18 6.02
C ARG A 220 2.43 -15.67 7.43
N THR A 221 1.60 -16.65 7.74
CA THR A 221 1.64 -17.42 8.98
C THR A 221 1.83 -18.89 8.68
N GLY A 222 2.15 -19.65 9.70
CA GLY A 222 2.32 -21.09 9.63
C GLY A 222 2.45 -21.70 11.02
N ASN A 223 2.67 -23.01 11.06
CA ASN A 223 2.84 -23.73 12.30
C ASN A 223 4.30 -24.14 12.46
N PHE A 224 4.87 -23.89 13.62
CA PHE A 224 6.24 -24.23 13.95
C PHE A 224 6.29 -25.27 15.07
N GLN A 225 7.15 -26.28 14.90
CA GLN A 225 7.47 -27.25 15.94
C GLN A 225 8.97 -27.37 16.06
N PHE A 226 9.45 -27.48 17.28
CA PHE A 226 10.85 -27.68 17.60
C PHE A 226 11.04 -28.96 18.41
N VAL A 227 12.02 -29.76 18.01
CA VAL A 227 12.44 -30.97 18.71
C VAL A 227 13.95 -30.88 18.96
N GLY A 228 14.38 -31.01 20.22
CA GLY A 228 15.78 -30.91 20.60
C GLY A 228 15.94 -30.46 22.06
N LEU A 229 17.16 -30.17 22.46
CA LEU A 229 17.46 -29.59 23.79
C LEU A 229 17.10 -28.11 23.81
N GLY A 230 15.84 -27.79 24.07
CA GLY A 230 15.29 -26.45 24.08
C GLY A 230 13.78 -26.44 23.92
N SER A 231 13.21 -25.24 23.75
CA SER A 231 11.76 -25.07 23.52
C SER A 231 11.49 -23.76 22.80
N ILE A 232 10.35 -23.68 22.12
CA ILE A 232 9.81 -22.42 21.62
C ILE A 232 9.33 -21.62 22.83
N VAL A 233 9.78 -20.37 22.95
CA VAL A 233 9.46 -19.50 24.10
C VAL A 233 8.63 -18.28 23.71
N ARG A 234 8.78 -17.79 22.49
CA ARG A 234 8.06 -16.62 21.96
C ARG A 234 7.58 -16.88 20.55
N SER A 235 6.58 -16.15 20.13
CA SER A 235 6.12 -16.15 18.74
C SER A 235 5.93 -14.74 18.21
N TYR A 236 5.97 -14.63 16.89
CA TYR A 236 5.77 -13.41 16.09
C TYR A 236 4.49 -13.56 15.30
N MET A 237 3.55 -12.67 15.53
CA MET A 237 2.22 -12.76 14.91
C MET A 237 1.88 -11.47 14.16
N PRO A 238 1.54 -11.54 12.87
CA PRO A 238 1.08 -10.40 12.11
C PRO A 238 -0.34 -10.03 12.51
N VAL A 239 -0.59 -8.74 12.72
CA VAL A 239 -1.91 -8.18 13.06
C VAL A 239 -2.14 -6.90 12.28
N TYR A 240 -3.36 -6.71 11.80
CA TYR A 240 -3.74 -5.44 11.23
C TYR A 240 -4.03 -4.42 12.33
N VAL A 241 -3.66 -3.18 12.05
CA VAL A 241 -3.87 -2.05 12.95
C VAL A 241 -4.50 -0.89 12.21
N THR A 242 -5.32 -0.13 12.92
CA THR A 242 -5.94 1.11 12.46
C THR A 242 -5.50 2.25 13.35
N SER A 243 -5.13 3.40 12.77
CA SER A 243 -4.75 4.59 13.54
C SER A 243 -5.91 5.08 14.40
N SER A 244 -5.61 5.66 15.54
CA SER A 244 -6.62 6.21 16.43
C SER A 244 -7.21 7.54 15.91
N THR A 245 -6.59 8.18 14.93
CA THR A 245 -6.97 9.47 14.37
C THR A 245 -7.02 9.45 12.85
N TYR A 246 -7.73 10.43 12.26
CA TYR A 246 -7.78 10.67 10.82
C TYR A 246 -6.67 11.60 10.32
N ALA A 247 -5.68 11.90 11.16
CA ALA A 247 -4.56 12.79 10.85
C ALA A 247 -3.20 12.13 11.05
N SER A 248 -3.16 10.79 11.08
CA SER A 248 -1.91 10.04 11.27
C SER A 248 -1.00 10.20 10.08
N GLN A 249 0.28 10.40 10.35
CA GLN A 249 1.32 10.49 9.35
C GLN A 249 1.73 9.10 8.84
N GLU A 250 2.57 9.07 7.82
CA GLU A 250 3.18 7.83 7.36
C GLU A 250 4.05 7.18 8.43
N SER A 251 4.07 5.85 8.45
CA SER A 251 5.02 5.11 9.28
C SER A 251 5.86 4.19 8.40
N LYS A 252 7.15 4.50 8.29
CA LYS A 252 8.10 3.67 7.58
C LYS A 252 8.34 2.36 8.32
N VAL A 253 8.96 1.40 7.64
CA VAL A 253 9.31 0.10 8.22
C VAL A 253 10.05 0.27 9.54
N SER A 254 9.69 -0.53 10.54
CA SER A 254 10.25 -0.57 11.90
C SER A 254 10.06 0.70 12.74
N GLN A 255 9.26 1.67 12.32
CA GLN A 255 8.99 2.87 13.12
C GLN A 255 7.90 2.67 14.18
N VAL A 256 6.95 1.78 13.94
CA VAL A 256 5.95 1.39 14.96
C VAL A 256 6.61 0.39 15.89
N SER A 257 7.17 0.87 16.99
CA SER A 257 8.03 0.08 17.88
C SER A 257 7.70 0.22 19.36
N GLN A 258 6.68 0.99 19.73
CA GLN A 258 6.31 1.22 21.11
C GLN A 258 4.94 0.59 21.44
N ILE A 259 4.85 -0.08 22.58
CA ILE A 259 3.60 -0.59 23.14
C ILE A 259 2.98 0.51 24.02
N ARG A 260 1.72 0.86 23.77
CA ARG A 260 0.98 1.86 24.55
C ARG A 260 0.09 1.23 25.63
N THR A 261 -0.42 0.03 25.37
CA THR A 261 -1.22 -0.73 26.34
C THR A 261 -0.48 -2.01 26.73
N PRO A 262 0.51 -1.94 27.62
CA PRO A 262 1.35 -3.09 27.95
C PRO A 262 0.52 -4.21 28.60
N THR A 263 0.73 -5.43 28.11
CA THR A 263 0.21 -6.67 28.67
C THR A 263 1.38 -7.54 29.09
N LEU A 264 1.27 -8.21 30.25
CA LEU A 264 2.31 -9.10 30.72
C LEU A 264 2.56 -10.23 29.71
N GLY A 265 3.82 -10.39 29.28
CA GLY A 265 4.21 -11.36 28.25
C GLY A 265 4.24 -10.79 26.83
N TRP A 266 3.64 -9.63 26.56
CA TRP A 266 3.81 -8.92 25.28
C TRP A 266 5.14 -8.17 25.29
N ARG A 267 6.08 -8.57 24.44
CA ARG A 267 7.47 -8.11 24.50
C ARG A 267 7.79 -6.95 23.56
N GLY A 268 7.05 -6.83 22.44
CA GLY A 268 7.29 -5.74 21.50
C GLY A 268 6.45 -5.80 20.24
N VAL A 269 6.68 -4.81 19.40
CA VAL A 269 6.00 -4.62 18.13
C VAL A 269 6.95 -4.03 17.10
N THR A 270 6.76 -4.36 15.84
CA THR A 270 7.39 -3.70 14.69
C THR A 270 6.46 -3.72 13.50
N ASN A 271 6.55 -2.76 12.60
CA ASN A 271 5.83 -2.83 11.33
C ASN A 271 6.81 -3.31 10.23
N PRO A 272 6.58 -4.49 9.63
CA PRO A 272 7.43 -5.02 8.56
C PRO A 272 7.22 -4.29 7.23
N TYR A 273 6.09 -3.59 7.07
CA TYR A 273 5.74 -2.84 5.87
C TYR A 273 5.44 -1.38 6.20
N TYR A 274 5.53 -0.55 5.18
CA TYR A 274 5.12 0.84 5.23
C TYR A 274 3.62 0.96 5.56
N ILE A 275 3.28 1.86 6.47
CA ILE A 275 1.89 2.22 6.77
C ILE A 275 1.63 3.58 6.15
N PHE A 276 0.69 3.62 5.20
CA PHE A 276 0.30 4.85 4.54
C PHE A 276 -0.40 5.81 5.52
N PRO A 277 -0.25 7.12 5.31
CA PRO A 277 -0.91 8.11 6.17
C PRO A 277 -2.44 8.02 6.06
N SER A 278 -3.11 8.61 7.02
CA SER A 278 -4.54 8.88 6.94
C SER A 278 -4.86 9.73 5.71
N VAL A 279 -5.95 9.44 5.05
CA VAL A 279 -6.38 10.19 3.87
C VAL A 279 -7.58 11.05 4.26
N GLY A 280 -7.55 12.34 3.90
CA GLY A 280 -8.68 13.25 4.07
C GLY A 280 -9.89 12.87 3.21
N VAL A 281 -10.94 13.68 3.31
CA VAL A 281 -12.08 13.55 2.38
C VAL A 281 -11.59 13.80 0.96
N GLU A 282 -12.00 12.94 0.04
CA GLU A 282 -11.65 13.04 -1.39
C GLU A 282 -12.02 14.41 -1.96
N THR A 283 -11.06 15.10 -2.56
CA THR A 283 -11.28 16.41 -3.19
C THR A 283 -12.15 16.30 -4.44
N ASP A 284 -12.71 17.42 -4.91
CA ASP A 284 -13.49 17.43 -6.16
C ASP A 284 -12.65 16.98 -7.36
N GLU A 285 -11.37 17.33 -7.39
CA GLU A 285 -10.47 16.93 -8.47
C GLU A 285 -10.20 15.43 -8.48
N GLU A 286 -9.92 14.84 -7.33
CA GLU A 286 -9.69 13.40 -7.19
C GLU A 286 -10.96 12.61 -7.50
N TYR A 287 -12.11 13.07 -7.02
CA TYR A 287 -13.40 12.44 -7.25
C TYR A 287 -13.81 12.50 -8.73
N ARG A 288 -13.60 13.65 -9.37
CA ARG A 288 -13.81 13.84 -10.81
C ARG A 288 -12.87 12.95 -11.63
N TYR A 289 -11.59 12.88 -11.25
CA TYR A 289 -10.62 12.01 -11.91
C TYR A 289 -11.04 10.54 -11.82
N ARG A 290 -11.47 10.09 -10.64
CA ARG A 290 -11.99 8.74 -10.44
C ARG A 290 -13.26 8.48 -11.26
N GLY A 291 -14.17 9.44 -11.36
CA GLY A 291 -15.35 9.38 -12.23
C GLY A 291 -14.98 9.20 -13.71
N LYS A 292 -14.01 9.98 -14.20
CA LYS A 292 -13.50 9.85 -15.58
C LYS A 292 -12.84 8.49 -15.85
N LEU A 293 -12.10 7.97 -14.89
CA LEU A 293 -11.54 6.62 -15.02
C LEU A 293 -12.64 5.58 -15.18
N LEU A 294 -13.76 5.71 -14.44
CA LEU A 294 -14.87 4.78 -14.49
C LEU A 294 -15.69 4.86 -15.80
N GLN A 295 -15.68 5.97 -16.51
CA GLN A 295 -16.26 6.04 -17.87
C GLN A 295 -15.59 5.04 -18.83
N ASN A 296 -14.34 4.70 -18.58
CA ASN A 296 -13.55 3.72 -19.34
C ASN A 296 -13.51 2.34 -18.65
N TYR A 297 -14.27 2.16 -17.56
CA TYR A 297 -14.22 0.96 -16.73
C TYR A 297 -15.06 -0.16 -17.37
N SER A 298 -14.38 -1.04 -18.07
CA SER A 298 -14.95 -2.35 -18.40
C SER A 298 -14.19 -3.41 -17.63
N VAL A 299 -14.91 -4.35 -17.02
CA VAL A 299 -14.34 -5.53 -16.38
C VAL A 299 -13.35 -6.19 -17.33
N GLY A 300 -12.20 -6.64 -16.80
CA GLY A 300 -11.15 -7.29 -17.58
C GLY A 300 -10.07 -6.37 -18.17
N LYS A 301 -10.16 -5.05 -17.99
CA LYS A 301 -9.04 -4.16 -18.32
C LYS A 301 -7.99 -4.18 -17.21
N TYR A 302 -6.73 -3.97 -17.60
CA TYR A 302 -5.62 -3.83 -16.65
C TYR A 302 -5.92 -2.86 -15.49
N SER A 303 -6.47 -1.70 -15.81
CA SER A 303 -6.82 -0.68 -14.81
C SER A 303 -7.87 -1.14 -13.80
N SER A 304 -8.84 -1.96 -14.22
CA SER A 304 -9.87 -2.46 -13.29
C SER A 304 -9.31 -3.47 -12.31
N ILE A 305 -8.49 -4.38 -12.77
CA ILE A 305 -7.82 -5.36 -11.90
C ILE A 305 -6.90 -4.64 -10.91
N LEU A 306 -6.09 -3.69 -11.41
CA LEU A 306 -5.20 -2.87 -10.59
C LEU A 306 -5.94 -2.15 -9.46
N MET A 307 -7.02 -1.45 -9.82
CA MET A 307 -7.82 -0.68 -8.84
C MET A 307 -8.55 -1.58 -7.83
N ALA A 308 -9.06 -2.73 -8.27
CA ALA A 308 -9.68 -3.69 -7.38
C ALA A 308 -8.70 -4.20 -6.33
N ILE A 309 -7.49 -4.56 -6.73
CA ILE A 309 -6.43 -5.03 -5.82
C ILE A 309 -5.98 -3.90 -4.89
N LYS A 310 -5.74 -2.69 -5.41
CA LYS A 310 -5.37 -1.50 -4.60
C LYS A 310 -6.43 -1.13 -3.55
N SER A 311 -7.67 -1.49 -3.79
CA SER A 311 -8.76 -1.22 -2.82
C SER A 311 -8.73 -2.18 -1.63
N VAL A 312 -8.02 -3.30 -1.74
CA VAL A 312 -7.90 -4.26 -0.63
C VAL A 312 -7.01 -3.68 0.46
N ARG A 313 -7.52 -3.70 1.67
CA ARG A 313 -6.83 -3.18 2.85
C ARG A 313 -5.51 -3.90 3.07
N GLY A 314 -4.44 -3.13 3.27
CA GLY A 314 -3.11 -3.65 3.59
C GLY A 314 -2.29 -4.09 2.37
N VAL A 315 -2.80 -3.95 1.15
CA VAL A 315 -2.00 -4.10 -0.06
C VAL A 315 -1.06 -2.92 -0.18
N VAL A 316 0.24 -3.20 -0.31
CA VAL A 316 1.31 -2.20 -0.42
C VAL A 316 1.94 -2.16 -1.82
N TYR A 317 1.81 -3.25 -2.56
CA TYR A 317 2.30 -3.33 -3.93
C TYR A 317 1.49 -4.35 -4.75
N GLU A 318 1.30 -4.05 -6.01
CA GLU A 318 0.68 -4.94 -6.99
C GLU A 318 1.38 -4.83 -8.35
N ASN A 319 1.51 -5.95 -9.02
CA ASN A 319 1.98 -6.04 -10.40
C ASN A 319 1.09 -7.02 -11.17
N ILE A 320 0.70 -6.62 -12.37
CA ILE A 320 -0.16 -7.41 -13.24
C ILE A 320 0.54 -7.58 -14.58
N GLN A 321 0.71 -8.81 -15.02
CA GLN A 321 1.25 -9.14 -16.34
C GLN A 321 0.28 -10.00 -17.11
N GLN A 322 0.08 -9.66 -18.37
CA GLN A 322 -0.79 -10.40 -19.28
C GLN A 322 0.04 -11.18 -20.29
N ASN A 323 -0.36 -12.40 -20.52
CA ASN A 323 0.12 -13.19 -21.65
C ASN A 323 -1.02 -13.38 -22.68
N SER A 324 -0.95 -12.67 -23.77
CA SER A 324 -1.90 -12.79 -24.90
C SER A 324 -1.45 -13.79 -25.98
N SER A 325 -0.32 -14.48 -25.75
CA SER A 325 0.17 -15.50 -26.68
C SER A 325 -0.53 -16.85 -26.47
N PRO A 326 -0.58 -17.71 -27.47
CA PRO A 326 -1.13 -19.06 -27.35
C PRO A 326 -0.25 -20.00 -26.53
N ASN A 327 0.96 -19.59 -26.16
CA ASN A 327 1.92 -20.41 -25.42
C ASN A 327 2.18 -19.83 -24.04
N THR A 328 2.49 -20.70 -23.08
CA THR A 328 2.98 -20.26 -21.76
C THR A 328 4.31 -19.54 -21.93
N THR A 329 4.47 -18.39 -21.24
CA THR A 329 5.71 -17.61 -21.27
C THR A 329 6.86 -18.34 -20.56
N SER A 330 8.10 -17.94 -20.82
CA SER A 330 9.28 -18.43 -20.08
C SER A 330 9.22 -18.12 -18.58
N SER A 331 8.46 -17.10 -18.19
CA SER A 331 8.18 -16.73 -16.80
C SER A 331 7.02 -17.51 -16.17
N GLY A 332 6.44 -18.49 -16.87
CA GLY A 332 5.39 -19.36 -16.35
C GLY A 332 3.96 -18.78 -16.39
N ILE A 333 3.74 -17.65 -17.09
CA ILE A 333 2.39 -17.12 -17.28
C ILE A 333 1.70 -17.98 -18.33
N ILE A 334 0.57 -18.59 -17.96
CA ILE A 334 -0.22 -19.45 -18.83
C ILE A 334 -0.72 -18.71 -20.07
N ASN A 335 -0.99 -19.46 -21.13
CA ASN A 335 -1.57 -18.91 -22.37
C ASN A 335 -2.89 -18.20 -22.10
N ASN A 336 -3.09 -17.06 -22.74
CA ASN A 336 -4.28 -16.19 -22.56
C ASN A 336 -4.61 -15.92 -21.09
N GLY A 337 -3.59 -15.83 -20.25
CA GLY A 337 -3.72 -15.67 -18.80
C GLY A 337 -3.16 -14.37 -18.27
N VAL A 338 -3.46 -14.12 -17.01
CA VAL A 338 -2.95 -12.98 -16.25
C VAL A 338 -2.20 -13.49 -15.03
N SER A 339 -0.97 -13.02 -14.84
CA SER A 339 -0.19 -13.22 -13.61
C SER A 339 -0.30 -11.99 -12.75
N ILE A 340 -0.67 -12.18 -11.50
CA ILE A 340 -0.89 -11.11 -10.53
C ILE A 340 0.01 -11.36 -9.33
N THR A 341 0.88 -10.39 -9.03
CA THR A 341 1.77 -10.44 -7.87
C THR A 341 1.37 -9.33 -6.91
N VAL A 342 1.07 -9.67 -5.66
CA VAL A 342 0.57 -8.74 -4.64
C VAL A 342 1.37 -8.86 -3.37
N MET A 343 1.83 -7.72 -2.81
CA MET A 343 2.48 -7.67 -1.50
C MET A 343 1.55 -7.03 -0.46
N GLY A 344 1.45 -7.66 0.70
CA GLY A 344 0.51 -7.26 1.74
C GLY A 344 -0.94 -7.66 1.45
N GLY A 345 -1.86 -7.29 2.31
CA GLY A 345 -3.28 -7.57 2.20
C GLY A 345 -3.69 -9.03 2.49
N ASN A 346 -4.95 -9.19 2.89
CA ASN A 346 -5.54 -10.50 3.15
C ASN A 346 -5.75 -11.29 1.85
N GLU A 347 -5.38 -12.56 1.81
CA GLU A 347 -5.41 -13.39 0.59
C GLU A 347 -6.82 -13.63 0.07
N ASP A 348 -7.80 -13.83 0.96
CA ASP A 348 -9.18 -14.08 0.53
C ASP A 348 -9.82 -12.80 -0.03
N ALA A 349 -9.50 -11.65 0.56
CA ALA A 349 -9.94 -10.35 0.05
C ALA A 349 -9.29 -10.03 -1.31
N ILE A 350 -8.01 -10.36 -1.50
CA ILE A 350 -7.30 -10.22 -2.78
C ILE A 350 -7.93 -11.15 -3.82
N ALA A 351 -8.16 -12.42 -3.49
CA ALA A 351 -8.79 -13.38 -4.40
C ALA A 351 -10.19 -12.92 -4.83
N LEU A 352 -11.00 -12.40 -3.90
CA LEU A 352 -12.30 -11.83 -4.20
C LEU A 352 -12.20 -10.60 -5.12
N ALA A 353 -11.23 -9.71 -4.88
CA ALA A 353 -11.00 -8.54 -5.72
C ALA A 353 -10.59 -8.94 -7.15
N ILE A 354 -9.72 -9.93 -7.28
CA ILE A 354 -9.32 -10.50 -8.59
C ILE A 354 -10.53 -11.12 -9.30
N PHE A 355 -11.29 -11.97 -8.62
CA PHE A 355 -12.48 -12.62 -9.16
C PHE A 355 -13.48 -11.62 -9.73
N ASN A 356 -13.76 -10.55 -9.00
CA ASN A 356 -14.71 -9.52 -9.42
C ASN A 356 -14.21 -8.60 -10.54
N SER A 357 -12.91 -8.59 -10.83
CA SER A 357 -12.29 -7.65 -11.78
C SER A 357 -11.74 -8.30 -13.05
N VAL A 358 -11.44 -9.59 -13.02
CA VAL A 358 -10.97 -10.34 -14.18
C VAL A 358 -12.18 -10.78 -15.00
N SER A 359 -12.09 -10.72 -16.34
CA SER A 359 -13.15 -11.20 -17.23
C SER A 359 -13.31 -12.71 -17.16
N GLU A 360 -14.52 -13.18 -17.31
CA GLU A 360 -14.79 -14.61 -17.47
C GLU A 360 -13.97 -15.22 -18.60
N GLY A 361 -13.46 -16.43 -18.39
CA GLY A 361 -12.62 -17.15 -19.36
C GLY A 361 -11.15 -16.75 -19.37
N ILE A 362 -10.73 -15.73 -18.64
CA ILE A 362 -9.32 -15.40 -18.42
C ILE A 362 -8.82 -16.18 -17.20
N MET A 363 -7.80 -16.99 -17.41
CA MET A 363 -7.18 -17.73 -16.33
C MET A 363 -6.15 -16.89 -15.60
N THR A 364 -6.16 -16.99 -14.27
CA THR A 364 -5.14 -16.37 -13.43
C THR A 364 -4.04 -17.37 -13.12
N SER A 365 -2.78 -16.92 -13.09
CA SER A 365 -1.61 -17.75 -12.75
C SER A 365 -0.93 -17.23 -11.49
N GLY A 366 -0.40 -18.16 -10.68
CA GLY A 366 0.30 -17.85 -9.45
C GLY A 366 0.42 -19.06 -8.52
N ASP A 367 1.25 -18.88 -7.49
CA ASP A 367 1.59 -19.94 -6.53
C ASP A 367 0.50 -20.11 -5.44
N ILE A 368 -0.28 -19.04 -5.18
CA ILE A 368 -1.39 -19.07 -4.21
C ILE A 368 -2.67 -19.40 -4.96
N VAL A 369 -3.41 -20.37 -4.43
CA VAL A 369 -4.68 -20.83 -4.98
C VAL A 369 -5.76 -20.60 -3.95
N LYS A 370 -6.79 -19.84 -4.31
CA LYS A 370 -7.97 -19.60 -3.45
C LYS A 370 -9.24 -19.93 -4.22
N THR A 371 -10.23 -20.44 -3.52
CA THR A 371 -11.56 -20.70 -4.08
C THR A 371 -12.52 -19.61 -3.65
N VAL A 372 -12.99 -18.83 -4.60
CA VAL A 372 -14.00 -17.80 -4.40
C VAL A 372 -15.36 -18.33 -4.85
N LYS A 373 -16.38 -18.17 -4.02
CA LYS A 373 -17.77 -18.57 -4.38
C LYS A 373 -18.47 -17.44 -5.10
N ASP A 374 -19.12 -17.76 -6.20
CA ASP A 374 -20.01 -16.85 -6.90
C ASP A 374 -21.36 -16.68 -6.16
N ILE A 375 -22.24 -15.85 -6.71
CA ILE A 375 -23.58 -15.58 -6.16
C ILE A 375 -24.46 -16.83 -6.06
N ASN A 376 -24.17 -17.87 -6.85
CA ASN A 376 -24.89 -19.14 -6.86
C ASN A 376 -24.24 -20.18 -5.94
N GLY A 377 -23.09 -19.86 -5.31
CA GLY A 377 -22.35 -20.73 -4.43
C GLY A 377 -21.36 -21.66 -5.12
N PHE A 378 -21.16 -21.57 -6.44
CA PHE A 378 -20.15 -22.33 -7.16
C PHE A 378 -18.76 -21.76 -6.88
N GLY A 379 -17.80 -22.66 -6.64
CA GLY A 379 -16.40 -22.31 -6.38
C GLY A 379 -15.63 -22.04 -7.67
N HIS A 380 -14.95 -20.89 -7.71
CA HIS A 380 -14.04 -20.50 -8.80
C HIS A 380 -12.63 -20.42 -8.25
N GLU A 381 -11.70 -21.06 -8.93
CA GLU A 381 -10.29 -21.01 -8.57
C GLU A 381 -9.66 -19.69 -9.05
N VAL A 382 -9.04 -18.97 -8.12
CA VAL A 382 -8.30 -17.74 -8.39
C VAL A 382 -6.85 -17.96 -7.96
N ARG A 383 -5.91 -17.62 -8.84
CA ARG A 383 -4.48 -17.74 -8.60
C ARG A 383 -3.80 -16.38 -8.61
N PHE A 384 -2.86 -16.18 -7.68
CA PHE A 384 -1.97 -15.03 -7.66
C PHE A 384 -0.67 -15.40 -6.92
N SER A 385 0.33 -14.53 -6.92
CA SER A 385 1.62 -14.77 -6.27
C SER A 385 1.96 -13.68 -5.26
N ARG A 386 2.80 -14.01 -4.29
CA ARG A 386 3.56 -13.05 -3.49
C ARG A 386 4.92 -12.82 -4.14
N PRO A 387 5.53 -11.62 -3.98
CA PRO A 387 6.90 -11.40 -4.45
C PRO A 387 7.87 -12.37 -3.81
N LYS A 388 8.78 -12.91 -4.61
CA LYS A 388 9.89 -13.74 -4.10
C LYS A 388 10.97 -12.84 -3.53
N ILE A 389 11.33 -13.03 -2.27
CA ILE A 389 12.35 -12.23 -1.61
C ILE A 389 13.74 -12.68 -2.09
N LYS A 390 14.56 -11.71 -2.49
CA LYS A 390 15.97 -11.89 -2.88
C LYS A 390 16.87 -11.17 -1.88
N PRO A 391 17.37 -11.88 -0.86
CA PRO A 391 18.28 -11.27 0.09
C PRO A 391 19.61 -10.94 -0.56
N LEU A 392 20.08 -9.72 -0.36
CA LEU A 392 21.35 -9.23 -0.85
C LEU A 392 22.35 -9.05 0.29
N GLN A 393 23.62 -8.96 -0.08
CA GLN A 393 24.75 -8.72 0.81
C GLN A 393 25.62 -7.64 0.21
N ILE A 394 26.10 -6.71 1.05
CA ILE A 394 27.01 -5.62 0.67
C ILE A 394 28.28 -5.73 1.49
N THR A 395 29.41 -5.54 0.84
CA THR A 395 30.72 -5.39 1.51
C THR A 395 31.39 -4.14 1.00
N MET A 396 31.87 -3.29 1.91
CA MET A 396 32.61 -2.09 1.59
C MET A 396 33.72 -1.82 2.59
N SER A 397 34.70 -1.07 2.19
CA SER A 397 35.73 -0.50 3.09
C SER A 397 35.60 1.02 3.05
N LEU A 398 35.83 1.65 4.21
CA LEU A 398 35.76 3.10 4.33
C LEU A 398 37.13 3.67 4.68
N ILE A 399 37.46 4.82 4.10
CA ILE A 399 38.51 5.71 4.56
C ILE A 399 37.82 6.79 5.35
N THR A 400 38.00 6.81 6.68
CA THR A 400 37.34 7.77 7.56
C THR A 400 38.19 9.02 7.76
N TYR A 401 37.56 10.18 7.84
CA TYR A 401 38.13 11.46 8.14
C TYR A 401 37.80 11.90 9.58
N PRO A 402 38.46 12.93 10.14
CA PRO A 402 38.23 13.36 11.52
C PRO A 402 36.80 13.77 11.87
N ASP A 403 36.02 14.15 10.88
CA ASP A 403 34.62 14.52 11.00
C ASP A 403 33.64 13.34 10.89
N PHE A 404 34.15 12.09 10.74
CA PHE A 404 33.31 10.90 10.69
C PHE A 404 32.68 10.62 12.07
N PRO A 405 31.33 10.49 12.17
CA PRO A 405 30.68 10.25 13.45
C PRO A 405 31.06 8.91 14.09
N ASN A 406 31.15 8.85 15.42
CA ASN A 406 31.44 7.61 16.15
C ASN A 406 30.48 6.45 15.85
N ASN A 407 29.22 6.77 15.51
CA ASN A 407 28.20 5.80 15.10
C ASN A 407 28.00 5.76 13.57
N GLY A 408 28.93 6.29 12.79
CA GLY A 408 28.82 6.46 11.34
C GLY A 408 28.54 5.15 10.62
N ASN A 409 29.23 4.06 10.97
CA ASN A 409 29.00 2.74 10.36
C ASN A 409 27.56 2.24 10.58
N ALA A 410 27.01 2.44 11.79
CA ALA A 410 25.63 2.05 12.08
C ALA A 410 24.61 2.90 11.27
N ARG A 411 24.87 4.20 11.15
CA ARG A 411 24.04 5.12 10.36
C ARG A 411 24.07 4.77 8.86
N ILE A 412 25.24 4.42 8.31
CA ILE A 412 25.38 3.97 6.93
C ILE A 412 24.57 2.69 6.71
N LYS A 413 24.70 1.70 7.59
CA LYS A 413 23.93 0.46 7.52
C LYS A 413 22.42 0.73 7.55
N GLN A 414 21.99 1.60 8.46
CA GLN A 414 20.58 1.98 8.56
C GLN A 414 20.09 2.68 7.31
N ALA A 415 20.85 3.64 6.76
CA ALA A 415 20.47 4.34 5.52
C ALA A 415 20.35 3.39 4.32
N ILE A 416 21.25 2.39 4.22
CA ILE A 416 21.15 1.35 3.17
C ILE A 416 19.90 0.51 3.37
N VAL A 417 19.61 0.02 4.57
CA VAL A 417 18.41 -0.77 4.87
C VAL A 417 17.15 0.04 4.57
N GLU A 418 17.10 1.30 4.96
CA GLU A 418 15.97 2.20 4.64
C GLU A 418 15.79 2.39 3.13
N TRP A 419 16.89 2.52 2.38
CA TRP A 419 16.84 2.63 0.93
C TRP A 419 16.28 1.35 0.29
N PHE A 420 16.74 0.16 0.72
CA PHE A 420 16.20 -1.12 0.24
C PHE A 420 14.72 -1.32 0.60
N ASN A 421 14.30 -0.88 1.77
CA ASN A 421 12.90 -0.96 2.20
C ASN A 421 11.95 -0.06 1.37
N ASN A 422 12.50 0.92 0.65
CA ASN A 422 11.73 1.79 -0.24
C ASN A 422 11.76 1.32 -1.72
N LEU A 423 12.46 0.22 -2.03
CA LEU A 423 12.46 -0.34 -3.38
C LEU A 423 11.14 -1.02 -3.71
N ASN A 424 10.75 -0.90 -4.96
CA ASN A 424 9.57 -1.60 -5.47
C ASN A 424 9.91 -3.05 -5.87
N VAL A 425 8.88 -3.88 -5.95
CA VAL A 425 9.01 -5.22 -6.52
C VAL A 425 9.41 -5.11 -8.00
N GLY A 426 10.39 -5.89 -8.43
CA GLY A 426 10.93 -5.87 -9.79
C GLY A 426 11.83 -4.67 -10.09
N GLU A 427 12.25 -3.91 -9.09
CA GLU A 427 13.17 -2.80 -9.29
C GLU A 427 14.63 -3.28 -9.29
N ASP A 428 15.34 -3.03 -10.38
CA ASP A 428 16.74 -3.41 -10.56
C ASP A 428 17.64 -2.62 -9.61
N ILE A 429 18.66 -3.28 -9.10
CA ILE A 429 19.64 -2.67 -8.22
C ILE A 429 20.84 -2.23 -9.03
N HIS A 430 20.88 -0.95 -9.32
CA HIS A 430 22.03 -0.35 -9.99
C HIS A 430 23.16 -0.06 -9.01
N TYR A 431 24.36 -0.50 -9.31
CA TYR A 431 25.55 -0.25 -8.51
C TYR A 431 25.75 1.23 -8.15
N SER A 432 25.51 2.11 -9.12
CA SER A 432 25.69 3.56 -8.93
C SER A 432 24.67 4.15 -7.94
N ARG A 433 23.46 3.59 -7.85
CA ARG A 433 22.42 4.06 -6.92
C ARG A 433 22.72 3.73 -5.45
N LEU A 434 23.52 2.71 -5.19
CA LEU A 434 23.94 2.35 -3.81
C LEU A 434 24.72 3.46 -3.12
N TYR A 435 25.40 4.32 -3.88
CA TYR A 435 26.08 5.48 -3.32
C TYR A 435 25.15 6.54 -2.74
N GLN A 436 23.89 6.58 -3.16
CA GLN A 436 22.92 7.56 -2.66
C GLN A 436 22.67 7.41 -1.15
N PRO A 437 22.26 6.25 -0.62
CA PRO A 437 22.09 6.07 0.82
C PRO A 437 23.40 6.13 1.57
N ILE A 438 24.51 5.64 1.01
CA ILE A 438 25.83 5.66 1.65
C ILE A 438 26.30 7.10 1.87
N ASN A 439 26.25 7.94 0.84
CA ASN A 439 26.72 9.33 0.89
C ASN A 439 25.75 10.28 1.62
N SER A 440 24.66 9.78 2.20
CA SER A 440 23.82 10.58 3.11
C SER A 440 24.51 10.94 4.42
N ILE A 441 25.60 10.25 4.74
CA ILE A 441 26.51 10.54 5.88
C ILE A 441 27.80 11.14 5.32
N THR A 442 28.41 12.05 6.06
CA THR A 442 29.65 12.75 5.69
C THR A 442 30.85 12.25 6.49
N GLY A 443 32.06 12.64 6.09
CA GLY A 443 33.27 12.37 6.84
C GLY A 443 33.98 11.08 6.45
N PHE A 444 33.73 10.51 5.28
CA PHE A 444 34.43 9.32 4.78
C PHE A 444 34.46 9.26 3.24
N ALA A 445 35.31 8.37 2.74
CA ALA A 445 35.28 7.94 1.33
C ALA A 445 35.07 6.43 1.24
N VAL A 446 34.28 5.98 0.28
CA VAL A 446 34.01 4.57 0.03
C VAL A 446 35.14 3.97 -0.81
N LYS A 447 35.64 2.82 -0.37
CA LYS A 447 36.61 2.01 -1.08
C LYS A 447 36.09 0.58 -1.22
N ASN A 448 36.25 -0.03 -2.38
CA ASN A 448 35.92 -1.45 -2.64
C ASN A 448 34.46 -1.84 -2.32
N LEU A 449 33.47 -0.99 -2.69
CA LEU A 449 32.06 -1.39 -2.60
C LEU A 449 31.79 -2.57 -3.55
N LYS A 450 31.27 -3.67 -3.02
CA LYS A 450 30.80 -4.83 -3.77
C LYS A 450 29.46 -5.30 -3.21
N PHE A 451 28.59 -5.82 -4.06
CA PHE A 451 27.30 -6.35 -3.64
C PHE A 451 26.91 -7.55 -4.49
N GLY A 452 25.96 -8.31 -3.99
CA GLY A 452 25.49 -9.53 -4.66
C GLY A 452 24.40 -10.22 -3.86
N TYR A 453 23.90 -11.33 -4.36
CA TYR A 453 22.99 -12.18 -3.59
C TYR A 453 23.70 -12.75 -2.36
N LYS A 454 22.96 -12.83 -1.24
CA LYS A 454 23.47 -13.40 0.00
C LYS A 454 24.01 -14.82 -0.22
N GLY A 455 25.25 -15.07 0.18
CA GLY A 455 25.94 -16.34 -0.03
C GLY A 455 26.48 -16.56 -1.45
N GLY A 456 26.33 -15.61 -2.36
CA GLY A 456 26.85 -15.63 -3.71
C GLY A 456 28.13 -14.80 -3.90
N THR A 457 28.57 -14.70 -5.14
CA THR A 457 29.73 -13.86 -5.50
C THR A 457 29.34 -12.39 -5.50
N LEU A 458 30.14 -11.57 -4.84
CA LEU A 458 29.95 -10.12 -4.83
C LEU A 458 30.65 -9.48 -6.02
N SER A 459 29.96 -8.63 -6.77
CA SER A 459 30.45 -7.94 -7.95
C SER A 459 30.23 -6.43 -7.88
N LEU A 460 30.60 -5.73 -8.96
CA LEU A 460 30.35 -4.31 -9.21
C LEU A 460 29.24 -4.13 -10.26
N GLU A 461 28.62 -5.24 -10.69
CA GLU A 461 27.61 -5.26 -11.75
C GLU A 461 26.22 -5.02 -11.17
N ASP A 462 25.34 -4.44 -11.97
CA ASP A 462 23.95 -4.26 -11.63
C ASP A 462 23.26 -5.61 -11.42
N ILE A 463 22.34 -5.70 -10.47
CA ILE A 463 21.52 -6.89 -10.23
C ILE A 463 20.14 -6.65 -10.82
N ILE A 464 19.78 -7.50 -11.78
CA ILE A 464 18.44 -7.51 -12.38
C ILE A 464 17.51 -8.28 -11.47
N ILE A 465 16.41 -7.66 -11.09
CA ILE A 465 15.35 -8.22 -10.24
C ILE A 465 14.14 -8.51 -11.13
N ASN A 466 13.66 -9.76 -11.13
CA ASN A 466 12.47 -10.10 -11.89
C ASN A 466 11.23 -9.41 -11.34
N HIS A 467 10.23 -9.19 -12.21
CA HIS A 467 8.97 -8.52 -11.90
C HIS A 467 8.18 -9.10 -10.70
N ASN A 468 8.46 -10.33 -10.32
CA ASN A 468 7.85 -11.01 -9.17
C ASN A 468 8.83 -11.20 -8.00
N GLU A 469 9.95 -10.50 -8.01
CA GLU A 469 10.97 -10.55 -6.97
C GLU A 469 11.15 -9.18 -6.32
N ILE A 470 11.56 -9.18 -5.07
CA ILE A 470 11.92 -7.97 -4.32
C ILE A 470 13.30 -8.16 -3.68
N ALA A 471 14.17 -7.20 -3.90
CA ALA A 471 15.48 -7.18 -3.25
C ALA A 471 15.34 -6.70 -1.80
N THR A 472 15.97 -7.39 -0.88
CA THR A 472 15.99 -7.02 0.54
C THR A 472 17.41 -7.11 1.08
N ILE A 473 17.71 -6.36 2.13
CA ILE A 473 18.97 -6.45 2.85
C ILE A 473 18.73 -6.23 4.34
N SER A 474 19.46 -6.97 5.17
CA SER A 474 19.50 -6.74 6.62
C SER A 474 20.76 -5.98 7.01
N ALA A 475 20.76 -5.31 8.16
CA ALA A 475 21.94 -4.62 8.67
C ALA A 475 23.14 -5.56 8.94
N GLU A 476 22.86 -6.84 9.15
CA GLU A 476 23.85 -7.88 9.37
C GLU A 476 24.56 -8.29 8.07
N ASP A 477 23.86 -8.18 6.94
CA ASP A 477 24.37 -8.50 5.61
C ASP A 477 25.20 -7.35 4.99
N ILE A 478 25.37 -6.26 5.74
CA ILE A 478 26.20 -5.11 5.35
C ILE A 478 27.50 -5.15 6.13
N ASN A 479 28.58 -5.54 5.46
CA ASN A 479 29.91 -5.61 6.04
C ASN A 479 30.69 -4.33 5.72
N ILE A 480 31.01 -3.55 6.74
CA ILE A 480 31.85 -2.35 6.63
C ILE A 480 33.19 -2.65 7.28
N GLY A 481 34.21 -2.87 6.46
CA GLY A 481 35.60 -2.99 6.91
C GLY A 481 36.19 -1.60 7.15
N GLY A 482 36.82 -1.39 8.32
CA GLY A 482 37.72 -0.26 8.54
C GLY A 482 39.14 -0.65 8.13
N ASN A 483 39.92 0.29 7.62
CA ASN A 483 41.38 0.14 7.54
C ASN A 483 41.97 0.26 8.92
#